data_e1c523d93c6214b8759c2c56d7b510ef
#
_entry.id   e1c523d93c6214b8759c2c56d7b510ef
#
_cell.length_a   1.000
_cell.length_b   1.000
_cell.length_c   1.000
_cell.angle_alpha   90.00
_cell.angle_beta   90.00
_cell.angle_gamma   90.00
#
_symmetry.space_group_name_H-M   'P 1'
#
loop_
_entity.id
_entity.type
_entity.pdbx_description
1 polymer ?
#
loop_
_entity_poly.entity_id
_entity_poly.type
_entity_poly.pdbx_seq_one_letter_code
_entity_poly.pdbx_strand_id
1 'polypeptide(L)'
;LLLLYFTIPTFYNYENFDRELQKKVFKDFKLNLKNISGVTYLMVPAPHFLIEECDIYFADDSKEKILEAKYLKINIFSKNLHKKEKIELKNIYLNKVDLDLQFVDVKNFYNHLKNNITKPIFLKNSNFFFRNDKEEIISISKIKSFEYYFNLRNKEKKLNILGNLFGSNFKFNWEKNFSNPHVSISDIKFNSPQINISNKFNKENQNFIIGNTNIELLKNNLDLNYKFNQSSIELLDDKSKKINHSKLIGKIELNPFFFDLNLILSGVSIQTVLNNLFLNLYNTNKTVDLNFNGNLKINLNEIKNRLFENLIININFLDEKISLNDSSIKLKKIGKINFSDPSIYEKNQKIIINSKIKFDIVDQEELYRKFLIPRQNRVDLNKVYFEVEYNIDDENYFL
;
A
#
# COMPACT_ATOMS: atom_id res chain seq x y z
N LEU A 1 -51.72 -6.99 -0.45
CA LEU A 1 -51.48 -5.71 0.24
C LEU A 1 -49.98 -5.42 0.41
N LEU A 2 -49.19 -6.34 0.95
CA LEU A 2 -47.75 -6.14 1.23
C LEU A 2 -46.95 -5.94 -0.08
N LEU A 3 -47.22 -6.71 -1.14
CA LEU A 3 -46.58 -6.52 -2.45
C LEU A 3 -46.93 -5.16 -3.06
N LEU A 4 -48.20 -4.73 -2.98
CA LEU A 4 -48.65 -3.42 -3.45
C LEU A 4 -47.93 -2.27 -2.70
N TYR A 5 -47.69 -2.41 -1.41
CA TYR A 5 -46.95 -1.43 -0.64
C TYR A 5 -45.50 -1.25 -1.15
N PHE A 6 -44.83 -2.33 -1.50
CA PHE A 6 -43.45 -2.28 -2.03
C PHE A 6 -43.38 -1.73 -3.47
N THR A 7 -44.48 -1.72 -4.24
CA THR A 7 -44.49 -1.14 -5.58
C THR A 7 -44.77 0.37 -5.59
N ILE A 8 -45.17 0.98 -4.48
CA ILE A 8 -45.51 2.42 -4.43
C ILE A 8 -44.38 3.31 -5.02
N PRO A 9 -43.08 3.10 -4.71
CA PRO A 9 -42.03 3.95 -5.26
C PRO A 9 -41.89 3.86 -6.79
N THR A 10 -42.37 2.83 -7.47
CA THR A 10 -42.35 2.76 -8.95
C THR A 10 -43.22 3.83 -9.61
N PHE A 11 -44.21 4.36 -8.87
CA PHE A 11 -45.09 5.41 -9.34
C PHE A 11 -44.64 6.83 -9.00
N TYR A 12 -43.44 7.00 -8.46
CA TYR A 12 -42.91 8.32 -8.19
C TYR A 12 -42.57 9.06 -9.48
N ASN A 13 -42.84 10.36 -9.49
CA ASN A 13 -42.30 11.22 -10.54
C ASN A 13 -40.79 11.44 -10.25
N TYR A 14 -39.93 10.84 -11.06
CA TYR A 14 -38.49 10.84 -10.86
C TYR A 14 -37.84 12.17 -11.16
N GLU A 15 -38.36 13.03 -12.04
CA GLU A 15 -37.81 14.35 -12.37
C GLU A 15 -37.62 15.25 -11.13
N ASN A 16 -38.56 15.17 -10.19
CA ASN A 16 -38.45 15.89 -8.92
C ASN A 16 -37.82 15.08 -7.81
N PHE A 17 -37.87 13.74 -7.93
CA PHE A 17 -37.33 12.85 -6.91
C PHE A 17 -35.79 12.83 -6.90
N ASP A 18 -35.14 13.04 -8.04
CA ASP A 18 -33.69 13.08 -8.15
C ASP A 18 -33.08 14.13 -7.21
N ARG A 19 -33.66 15.32 -7.15
CA ARG A 19 -33.23 16.40 -6.24
C ARG A 19 -33.41 16.02 -4.75
N GLU A 20 -34.47 15.33 -4.42
CA GLU A 20 -34.68 14.86 -3.04
C GLU A 20 -33.73 13.75 -2.68
N LEU A 21 -33.46 12.83 -3.61
CA LEU A 21 -32.50 11.76 -3.43
C LEU A 21 -31.07 12.32 -3.24
N GLN A 22 -30.67 13.31 -4.04
CA GLN A 22 -29.40 14.03 -3.87
C GLN A 22 -29.29 14.65 -2.48
N LYS A 23 -30.33 15.38 -2.01
CA LYS A 23 -30.36 15.99 -0.68
C LYS A 23 -30.21 14.95 0.43
N LYS A 24 -30.84 13.79 0.29
CA LYS A 24 -30.77 12.70 1.27
C LYS A 24 -29.38 12.06 1.27
N VAL A 25 -28.79 11.80 0.09
CA VAL A 25 -27.45 11.28 -0.04
C VAL A 25 -26.43 12.27 0.57
N PHE A 26 -26.56 13.55 0.25
CA PHE A 26 -25.73 14.59 0.85
C PHE A 26 -25.88 14.62 2.39
N LYS A 27 -27.10 14.59 2.90
CA LYS A 27 -27.35 14.59 4.34
C LYS A 27 -26.73 13.39 5.07
N ASP A 28 -26.96 12.19 4.52
CA ASP A 28 -26.66 10.93 5.20
C ASP A 28 -25.22 10.45 4.97
N PHE A 29 -24.66 10.70 3.76
CA PHE A 29 -23.35 10.19 3.34
C PHE A 29 -22.32 11.30 3.08
N LYS A 30 -22.74 12.57 3.12
CA LYS A 30 -21.88 13.73 2.80
C LYS A 30 -21.25 13.61 1.39
N LEU A 31 -21.98 12.98 0.47
CA LEU A 31 -21.62 12.86 -0.94
C LEU A 31 -22.55 13.72 -1.77
N ASN A 32 -21.99 14.47 -2.69
CA ASN A 32 -22.73 15.30 -3.62
C ASN A 32 -22.81 14.58 -4.97
N LEU A 33 -24.01 14.23 -5.42
CA LEU A 33 -24.25 13.59 -6.69
C LEU A 33 -24.58 14.66 -7.72
N LYS A 34 -23.92 14.61 -8.90
CA LYS A 34 -24.22 15.47 -10.06
C LYS A 34 -24.41 14.60 -11.31
N ASN A 35 -24.96 15.19 -12.36
CA ASN A 35 -25.14 14.54 -13.66
C ASN A 35 -25.83 13.16 -13.55
N ILE A 36 -26.85 13.08 -12.72
CA ILE A 36 -27.60 11.84 -12.49
C ILE A 36 -28.41 11.49 -13.73
N SER A 37 -28.31 10.23 -14.18
CA SER A 37 -29.13 9.66 -15.22
C SER A 37 -29.73 8.32 -14.81
N GLY A 38 -30.87 7.96 -15.36
CA GLY A 38 -31.46 6.64 -15.26
C GLY A 38 -31.79 6.16 -13.85
N VAL A 39 -32.53 6.97 -13.06
CA VAL A 39 -32.97 6.54 -11.71
C VAL A 39 -34.15 5.58 -11.83
N THR A 40 -33.96 4.35 -11.33
CA THR A 40 -34.98 3.30 -11.28
C THR A 40 -35.14 2.76 -9.87
N TYR A 41 -36.37 2.43 -9.50
CA TYR A 41 -36.63 1.72 -8.25
C TYR A 41 -36.78 0.22 -8.52
N LEU A 42 -36.09 -0.58 -7.69
CA LEU A 42 -36.14 -2.03 -7.71
C LEU A 42 -36.49 -2.56 -6.33
N MET A 43 -37.43 -3.53 -6.31
CA MET A 43 -37.91 -4.12 -5.07
C MET A 43 -37.10 -5.33 -4.61
N VAL A 44 -36.50 -6.08 -5.53
CA VAL A 44 -35.82 -7.35 -5.29
C VAL A 44 -34.31 -7.16 -5.45
N PRO A 45 -33.43 -7.75 -4.61
CA PRO A 45 -33.73 -8.61 -3.43
C PRO A 45 -34.17 -7.82 -2.19
N ALA A 46 -34.03 -6.52 -2.18
CA ALA A 46 -34.49 -5.59 -1.16
C ALA A 46 -34.79 -4.23 -1.80
N PRO A 47 -35.68 -3.39 -1.26
CA PRO A 47 -36.01 -2.08 -1.83
C PRO A 47 -34.78 -1.20 -2.02
N HIS A 48 -34.54 -0.71 -3.24
CA HIS A 48 -33.42 0.15 -3.56
C HIS A 48 -33.68 1.01 -4.80
N PHE A 49 -32.98 2.13 -4.87
CA PHE A 49 -32.84 2.92 -6.09
C PHE A 49 -31.54 2.53 -6.79
N LEU A 50 -31.62 2.37 -8.09
CA LEU A 50 -30.48 2.18 -8.98
C LEU A 50 -30.34 3.44 -9.81
N ILE A 51 -29.16 4.04 -9.80
CA ILE A 51 -28.77 5.16 -10.65
C ILE A 51 -27.79 4.60 -11.67
N GLU A 52 -28.09 4.76 -12.95
CA GLU A 52 -27.27 4.19 -14.03
C GLU A 52 -25.95 4.91 -14.18
N GLU A 53 -25.94 6.25 -14.10
CA GLU A 53 -24.73 7.05 -14.14
C GLU A 53 -24.86 8.26 -13.23
N CYS A 54 -23.78 8.60 -12.53
CA CYS A 54 -23.64 9.85 -11.79
C CYS A 54 -22.19 10.18 -11.48
N ASP A 55 -21.91 11.47 -11.35
CA ASP A 55 -20.66 11.99 -10.81
C ASP A 55 -20.77 12.17 -9.30
N ILE A 56 -19.75 11.73 -8.55
CA ILE A 56 -19.71 11.84 -7.09
C ILE A 56 -18.60 12.79 -6.67
N TYR A 57 -18.94 13.72 -5.76
CA TYR A 57 -18.05 14.72 -5.17
C TYR A 57 -18.14 14.65 -3.65
N PHE A 58 -17.06 15.04 -2.93
CA PHE A 58 -17.15 15.28 -1.48
C PHE A 58 -18.00 16.53 -1.17
N ALA A 59 -18.56 16.56 0.04
CA ALA A 59 -19.43 17.66 0.46
C ALA A 59 -18.73 19.01 0.61
N ASP A 60 -17.45 19.00 0.94
CA ASP A 60 -16.68 20.19 1.25
C ASP A 60 -16.10 20.77 -0.04
N ASP A 61 -16.91 21.58 -0.76
CA ASP A 61 -16.53 22.47 -1.89
C ASP A 61 -15.45 21.98 -2.87
N SER A 62 -15.18 20.68 -2.93
CA SER A 62 -14.25 20.17 -3.91
C SER A 62 -14.85 20.36 -5.30
N LYS A 63 -14.20 21.20 -6.10
CA LYS A 63 -14.56 21.35 -7.52
C LYS A 63 -14.22 20.11 -8.32
N GLU A 64 -13.47 19.19 -7.72
CA GLU A 64 -12.94 18.00 -8.36
C GLU A 64 -13.85 16.80 -8.17
N LYS A 65 -14.13 16.14 -9.28
CA LYS A 65 -14.88 14.88 -9.32
C LYS A 65 -14.03 13.78 -8.70
N ILE A 66 -14.56 13.07 -7.68
CA ILE A 66 -13.87 11.95 -7.04
C ILE A 66 -13.96 10.72 -7.91
N LEU A 67 -15.16 10.45 -8.42
CA LEU A 67 -15.42 9.27 -9.24
C LEU A 67 -16.65 9.46 -10.11
N GLU A 68 -16.65 8.72 -11.19
CA GLU A 68 -17.82 8.48 -12.02
C GLU A 68 -18.36 7.08 -11.69
N ALA A 69 -19.60 7.04 -11.24
CA ALA A 69 -20.24 5.79 -10.86
C ALA A 69 -21.19 5.31 -11.96
N LYS A 70 -20.94 4.10 -12.44
CA LYS A 70 -21.92 3.31 -13.19
C LYS A 70 -22.60 2.36 -12.21
N TYR A 71 -23.95 2.39 -12.18
CA TYR A 71 -24.76 1.54 -11.32
C TYR A 71 -24.57 1.79 -9.81
N LEU A 72 -24.80 3.03 -9.39
CA LEU A 72 -24.90 3.36 -7.96
C LEU A 72 -26.20 2.79 -7.40
N LYS A 73 -26.10 1.86 -6.45
CA LYS A 73 -27.24 1.28 -5.75
C LYS A 73 -27.40 1.92 -4.38
N ILE A 74 -28.59 2.46 -4.12
CA ILE A 74 -28.95 3.07 -2.83
C ILE A 74 -30.03 2.22 -2.19
N ASN A 75 -29.68 1.40 -1.21
CA ASN A 75 -30.66 0.62 -0.45
C ASN A 75 -31.42 1.52 0.51
N ILE A 76 -32.72 1.23 0.67
CA ILE A 76 -33.61 1.99 1.54
C ILE A 76 -34.26 1.07 2.57
N PHE A 77 -34.73 1.66 3.66
CA PHE A 77 -35.60 0.95 4.60
C PHE A 77 -36.99 0.79 4.02
N SER A 78 -37.63 -0.34 4.29
CA SER A 78 -39.00 -0.64 3.81
C SER A 78 -40.09 0.15 4.53
N LYS A 79 -39.73 1.02 5.48
CA LYS A 79 -40.68 1.88 6.17
C LYS A 79 -40.97 3.14 5.37
N ASN A 80 -42.20 3.62 5.45
CA ASN A 80 -42.65 4.91 4.90
C ASN A 80 -42.50 5.04 3.37
N LEU A 81 -42.53 3.94 2.62
CA LEU A 81 -42.42 3.97 1.16
C LEU A 81 -43.54 4.74 0.46
N HIS A 82 -44.64 5.02 1.14
CA HIS A 82 -45.78 5.81 0.62
C HIS A 82 -45.58 7.34 0.68
N LYS A 83 -44.46 7.81 1.33
CA LYS A 83 -44.12 9.23 1.47
C LYS A 83 -42.69 9.48 1.06
N LYS A 84 -42.51 10.11 -0.13
CA LYS A 84 -41.15 10.39 -0.69
C LYS A 84 -40.20 11.04 0.33
N GLU A 85 -40.70 12.05 1.04
CA GLU A 85 -39.93 12.85 1.98
C GLU A 85 -39.45 12.04 3.19
N LYS A 86 -40.18 10.96 3.52
CA LYS A 86 -39.91 10.08 4.68
C LYS A 86 -39.11 8.83 4.35
N ILE A 87 -38.70 8.65 3.08
CA ILE A 87 -37.82 7.54 2.71
C ILE A 87 -36.49 7.70 3.42
N GLU A 88 -36.08 6.66 4.13
CA GLU A 88 -34.80 6.58 4.82
C GLU A 88 -33.83 5.73 4.03
N LEU A 89 -32.64 6.29 3.74
CA LEU A 89 -31.55 5.56 3.08
C LEU A 89 -30.93 4.60 4.08
N LYS A 90 -30.54 3.41 3.64
CA LYS A 90 -29.91 2.38 4.46
C LYS A 90 -28.40 2.34 4.26
N ASN A 91 -27.94 2.21 3.04
CA ASN A 91 -26.56 2.20 2.63
C ASN A 91 -26.41 2.52 1.14
N ILE A 92 -25.18 2.83 0.74
CA ILE A 92 -24.77 2.98 -0.66
C ILE A 92 -23.88 1.81 -1.06
N TYR A 93 -24.09 1.33 -2.28
CA TYR A 93 -23.33 0.25 -2.87
C TYR A 93 -22.87 0.65 -4.27
N LEU A 94 -21.54 0.67 -4.47
CA LEU A 94 -20.85 0.99 -5.71
C LEU A 94 -20.16 -0.27 -6.24
N ASN A 95 -20.23 -0.50 -7.54
CA ASN A 95 -19.57 -1.64 -8.18
C ASN A 95 -18.90 -1.20 -9.47
N LYS A 96 -17.67 -1.66 -9.68
CA LYS A 96 -16.86 -1.35 -10.87
C LYS A 96 -16.67 0.15 -11.09
N VAL A 97 -16.23 0.84 -10.06
CA VAL A 97 -15.94 2.27 -10.13
C VAL A 97 -14.42 2.49 -10.11
N ASP A 98 -14.00 3.54 -10.78
CA ASP A 98 -12.62 4.00 -10.77
C ASP A 98 -12.54 5.29 -9.94
N LEU A 99 -11.72 5.27 -8.89
CA LEU A 99 -11.43 6.43 -8.06
C LEU A 99 -10.07 6.99 -8.42
N ASP A 100 -10.05 8.24 -8.83
CA ASP A 100 -8.83 9.01 -9.00
C ASP A 100 -8.54 9.77 -7.71
N LEU A 101 -7.37 9.54 -7.12
CA LEU A 101 -6.94 10.15 -5.87
C LEU A 101 -5.56 10.76 -6.06
N GLN A 102 -5.46 12.06 -5.87
CA GLN A 102 -4.17 12.72 -5.65
C GLN A 102 -3.76 12.61 -4.18
N PHE A 103 -2.48 12.74 -3.86
CA PHE A 103 -2.05 12.68 -2.45
C PHE A 103 -2.73 13.73 -1.58
N VAL A 104 -3.05 14.89 -2.12
CA VAL A 104 -3.82 15.95 -1.43
C VAL A 104 -5.21 15.44 -1.05
N ASP A 105 -5.84 14.65 -1.92
CA ASP A 105 -7.18 14.11 -1.72
C ASP A 105 -7.25 13.01 -0.68
N VAL A 106 -6.15 12.30 -0.43
CA VAL A 106 -6.09 11.31 0.66
C VAL A 106 -6.43 11.96 2.01
N LYS A 107 -5.96 13.20 2.24
CA LYS A 107 -6.33 13.97 3.44
C LYS A 107 -7.81 14.33 3.44
N ASN A 108 -8.34 14.78 2.30
CA ASN A 108 -9.75 15.12 2.14
C ASN A 108 -10.63 13.88 2.32
N PHE A 109 -10.24 12.76 1.73
CA PHE A 109 -10.89 11.47 1.91
C PHE A 109 -10.90 11.02 3.38
N TYR A 110 -9.74 11.12 4.06
CA TYR A 110 -9.65 10.81 5.50
C TYR A 110 -10.54 11.73 6.34
N ASN A 111 -10.55 13.03 6.06
CA ASN A 111 -11.41 13.98 6.75
C ASN A 111 -12.90 13.68 6.48
N HIS A 112 -13.24 13.30 5.25
CA HIS A 112 -14.59 12.87 4.89
C HIS A 112 -15.02 11.62 5.69
N LEU A 113 -14.17 10.59 5.76
CA LEU A 113 -14.43 9.40 6.57
C LEU A 113 -14.54 9.73 8.08
N LYS A 114 -13.80 10.74 8.53
CA LYS A 114 -13.83 11.19 9.91
C LYS A 114 -15.13 11.92 10.24
N ASN A 115 -15.76 12.60 9.29
CA ASN A 115 -17.00 13.34 9.48
C ASN A 115 -18.18 12.41 9.80
N ASN A 116 -19.30 12.98 10.22
CA ASN A 116 -20.45 12.29 10.81
C ASN A 116 -21.24 11.39 9.81
N ILE A 117 -20.53 10.56 9.03
CA ILE A 117 -21.16 9.53 8.23
C ILE A 117 -21.50 8.37 9.17
N THR A 118 -22.78 8.11 9.34
CA THR A 118 -23.27 7.04 10.22
C THR A 118 -23.78 5.83 9.44
N LYS A 119 -23.96 5.97 8.12
CA LYS A 119 -24.50 4.91 7.25
C LYS A 119 -23.42 4.23 6.45
N PRO A 120 -23.53 2.92 6.22
CA PRO A 120 -22.52 2.16 5.49
C PRO A 120 -22.35 2.56 4.04
N ILE A 121 -21.10 2.52 3.57
CA ILE A 121 -20.71 2.66 2.16
C ILE A 121 -19.93 1.42 1.77
N PHE A 122 -20.29 0.80 0.65
CA PHE A 122 -19.67 -0.39 0.11
C PHE A 122 -19.21 -0.15 -1.32
N LEU A 123 -17.95 -0.58 -1.62
CA LEU A 123 -17.48 -0.67 -3.00
C LEU A 123 -17.03 -2.10 -3.29
N LYS A 124 -17.21 -2.54 -4.53
CA LYS A 124 -16.70 -3.84 -5.01
C LYS A 124 -16.09 -3.72 -6.40
N ASN A 125 -15.07 -4.57 -6.65
CA ASN A 125 -14.45 -4.73 -7.97
C ASN A 125 -14.05 -3.39 -8.62
N SER A 126 -13.42 -2.53 -7.86
CA SER A 126 -13.12 -1.13 -8.19
C SER A 126 -11.61 -0.92 -8.28
N ASN A 127 -11.18 0.16 -8.90
CA ASN A 127 -9.76 0.53 -8.95
C ASN A 127 -9.54 1.87 -8.24
N PHE A 128 -8.43 1.97 -7.53
CA PHE A 128 -7.95 3.23 -6.97
C PHE A 128 -6.67 3.62 -7.73
N PHE A 129 -6.73 4.73 -8.43
CA PHE A 129 -5.61 5.32 -9.13
C PHE A 129 -5.01 6.39 -8.24
N PHE A 130 -3.77 6.20 -7.84
CA PHE A 130 -3.02 7.22 -7.12
C PHE A 130 -2.19 8.01 -8.11
N ARG A 131 -2.41 9.33 -8.13
CA ARG A 131 -1.74 10.24 -9.07
C ARG A 131 -0.85 11.23 -8.34
N ASN A 132 0.23 11.66 -9.04
CA ASN A 132 1.02 12.81 -8.61
C ASN A 132 0.36 14.13 -9.04
N ASP A 133 1.00 15.26 -8.71
CA ASP A 133 0.48 16.59 -9.06
C ASP A 133 0.51 16.89 -10.57
N LYS A 134 1.21 16.08 -11.37
CA LYS A 134 1.21 16.14 -12.83
C LYS A 134 0.15 15.25 -13.47
N GLU A 135 -0.75 14.68 -12.66
CA GLU A 135 -1.78 13.72 -13.06
C GLU A 135 -1.24 12.38 -13.57
N GLU A 136 0.06 12.09 -13.41
CA GLU A 136 0.64 10.80 -13.77
C GLU A 136 0.26 9.74 -12.73
N ILE A 137 -0.06 8.54 -13.19
CA ILE A 137 -0.42 7.41 -12.31
C ILE A 137 0.84 6.90 -11.62
N ILE A 138 0.89 7.00 -10.30
CA ILE A 138 1.96 6.45 -9.46
C ILE A 138 1.70 4.97 -9.18
N SER A 139 0.46 4.62 -8.86
CA SER A 139 0.08 3.25 -8.59
C SER A 139 -1.39 2.99 -8.80
N ILE A 140 -1.72 1.74 -9.12
CA ILE A 140 -3.08 1.25 -9.26
C ILE A 140 -3.32 0.17 -8.22
N SER A 141 -4.32 0.38 -7.36
CA SER A 141 -4.78 -0.62 -6.41
C SER A 141 -6.11 -1.19 -6.86
N LYS A 142 -6.14 -2.49 -7.13
CA LYS A 142 -7.39 -3.20 -7.44
C LYS A 142 -8.12 -3.53 -6.15
N ILE A 143 -9.28 -2.94 -5.92
CA ILE A 143 -10.09 -3.11 -4.72
C ILE A 143 -11.15 -4.18 -4.96
N LYS A 144 -11.03 -5.31 -4.29
CA LYS A 144 -12.02 -6.40 -4.32
C LYS A 144 -13.25 -6.03 -3.50
N SER A 145 -13.03 -5.48 -2.31
CA SER A 145 -14.09 -4.96 -1.44
C SER A 145 -13.58 -3.80 -0.58
N PHE A 146 -14.47 -2.83 -0.38
CA PHE A 146 -14.30 -1.71 0.54
C PHE A 146 -15.60 -1.60 1.35
N GLU A 147 -15.49 -1.57 2.67
CA GLU A 147 -16.61 -1.51 3.59
C GLU A 147 -16.33 -0.46 4.65
N TYR A 148 -17.08 0.64 4.60
CA TYR A 148 -17.06 1.65 5.65
C TYR A 148 -18.38 1.64 6.39
N TYR A 149 -18.35 1.53 7.71
CA TYR A 149 -19.55 1.50 8.54
C TYR A 149 -19.31 1.97 9.96
N PHE A 150 -20.41 2.36 10.62
CA PHE A 150 -20.43 2.69 12.03
C PHE A 150 -21.00 1.54 12.85
N ASN A 151 -20.20 1.02 13.78
CA ASN A 151 -20.63 0.00 14.72
C ASN A 151 -21.27 0.67 15.94
N LEU A 152 -22.61 0.61 16.02
CA LEU A 152 -23.38 1.24 17.10
C LEU A 152 -23.07 0.64 18.49
N ARG A 153 -22.77 -0.66 18.57
CA ARG A 153 -22.50 -1.34 19.86
C ARG A 153 -21.22 -0.81 20.51
N ASN A 154 -20.17 -0.71 19.75
CA ASN A 154 -18.85 -0.31 20.23
C ASN A 154 -18.62 1.18 20.09
N LYS A 155 -19.54 1.92 19.45
CA LYS A 155 -19.39 3.33 19.08
C LYS A 155 -18.10 3.57 18.29
N GLU A 156 -17.84 2.72 17.29
CA GLU A 156 -16.64 2.71 16.47
C GLU A 156 -16.96 2.91 15.00
N LYS A 157 -16.13 3.68 14.32
CA LYS A 157 -16.06 3.68 12.85
C LYS A 157 -15.08 2.63 12.41
N LYS A 158 -15.45 1.89 11.36
CA LYS A 158 -14.60 0.83 10.79
C LYS A 158 -14.51 0.99 9.28
N LEU A 159 -13.29 0.80 8.76
CA LEU A 159 -13.03 0.71 7.35
C LEU A 159 -12.26 -0.59 7.10
N ASN A 160 -12.79 -1.45 6.25
CA ASN A 160 -12.14 -2.67 5.82
C ASN A 160 -11.94 -2.62 4.31
N ILE A 161 -10.73 -2.89 3.85
CA ILE A 161 -10.41 -2.95 2.42
C ILE A 161 -9.70 -4.26 2.13
N LEU A 162 -10.15 -4.96 1.10
CA LEU A 162 -9.45 -6.10 0.51
C LEU A 162 -9.10 -5.73 -0.92
N GLY A 163 -7.86 -5.93 -1.30
CA GLY A 163 -7.43 -5.55 -2.64
C GLY A 163 -6.09 -6.17 -3.04
N ASN A 164 -5.56 -5.66 -4.14
CA ASN A 164 -4.22 -5.97 -4.63
C ASN A 164 -3.49 -4.64 -4.91
N LEU A 165 -2.27 -4.55 -4.41
CA LEU A 165 -1.37 -3.42 -4.62
C LEU A 165 0.01 -3.98 -4.99
N PHE A 166 0.60 -3.50 -6.08
CA PHE A 166 1.90 -3.97 -6.59
C PHE A 166 1.98 -5.51 -6.76
N GLY A 167 0.91 -6.14 -7.26
CA GLY A 167 0.83 -7.59 -7.43
C GLY A 167 0.57 -8.38 -6.14
N SER A 168 0.64 -7.76 -4.98
CA SER A 168 0.39 -8.41 -3.68
C SER A 168 -1.04 -8.18 -3.18
N ASN A 169 -1.70 -9.25 -2.75
CA ASN A 169 -2.98 -9.12 -2.08
C ASN A 169 -2.79 -8.53 -0.70
N PHE A 170 -3.63 -7.56 -0.36
CA PHE A 170 -3.60 -6.93 0.95
C PHE A 170 -4.97 -6.89 1.61
N LYS A 171 -4.94 -6.81 2.94
CA LYS A 171 -6.08 -6.50 3.80
C LYS A 171 -5.73 -5.29 4.65
N PHE A 172 -6.56 -4.26 4.58
CA PHE A 172 -6.46 -3.06 5.41
C PHE A 172 -7.67 -2.97 6.32
N ASN A 173 -7.45 -2.74 7.62
CA ASN A 173 -8.48 -2.42 8.59
C ASN A 173 -8.12 -1.11 9.26
N TRP A 174 -9.11 -0.24 9.44
CA TRP A 174 -8.97 0.98 10.22
C TRP A 174 -10.13 1.09 11.20
N GLU A 175 -9.82 1.51 12.41
CA GLU A 175 -10.78 1.67 13.48
C GLU A 175 -10.58 2.98 14.22
N LYS A 176 -11.68 3.63 14.54
CA LYS A 176 -11.70 4.83 15.38
C LYS A 176 -12.82 4.75 16.38
N ASN A 177 -12.45 4.76 17.67
CA ASN A 177 -13.41 4.73 18.77
C ASN A 177 -13.82 6.16 19.17
N PHE A 178 -15.11 6.40 19.37
CA PHE A 178 -15.64 7.70 19.80
C PHE A 178 -15.39 7.99 21.27
N SER A 179 -15.15 6.98 22.09
CA SER A 179 -14.75 7.14 23.48
C SER A 179 -13.33 7.69 23.62
N ASN A 180 -12.48 7.48 22.58
CA ASN A 180 -11.16 8.06 22.49
C ASN A 180 -10.92 8.66 21.07
N PRO A 181 -11.51 9.84 20.79
CA PRO A 181 -11.55 10.39 19.44
C PRO A 181 -10.18 10.83 18.90
N HIS A 182 -9.18 10.92 19.76
CA HIS A 182 -7.81 11.33 19.37
C HIS A 182 -6.96 10.14 18.88
N VAL A 183 -7.40 8.91 19.12
CA VAL A 183 -6.67 7.70 18.76
C VAL A 183 -7.36 6.99 17.59
N SER A 184 -6.58 6.62 16.58
CA SER A 184 -7.01 5.72 15.52
C SER A 184 -6.00 4.58 15.39
N ILE A 185 -6.51 3.40 15.03
CA ILE A 185 -5.70 2.19 14.82
C ILE A 185 -5.90 1.75 13.38
N SER A 186 -4.83 1.35 12.72
CA SER A 186 -4.91 0.73 11.41
C SER A 186 -3.96 -0.45 11.28
N ASP A 187 -4.41 -1.50 10.62
CA ASP A 187 -3.65 -2.71 10.36
C ASP A 187 -3.65 -2.98 8.85
N ILE A 188 -2.46 -3.20 8.29
CA ILE A 188 -2.28 -3.60 6.90
C ILE A 188 -1.56 -4.95 6.90
N LYS A 189 -2.08 -5.91 6.14
CA LYS A 189 -1.46 -7.23 5.95
C LYS A 189 -1.29 -7.50 4.48
N PHE A 190 -0.05 -7.72 4.05
CA PHE A 190 0.30 -8.19 2.72
C PHE A 190 0.60 -9.69 2.77
N ASN A 191 0.18 -10.42 1.74
CA ASN A 191 0.38 -11.85 1.69
C ASN A 191 1.77 -12.24 1.12
N SER A 192 2.27 -11.46 0.17
CA SER A 192 3.57 -11.71 -0.48
C SER A 192 4.24 -10.39 -0.86
N PRO A 193 5.36 -9.99 -0.25
CA PRO A 193 5.96 -10.62 0.95
C PRO A 193 5.03 -10.56 2.14
N GLN A 194 5.21 -11.46 3.11
CA GLN A 194 4.45 -11.40 4.36
C GLN A 194 4.89 -10.17 5.17
N ILE A 195 4.08 -9.13 5.10
CA ILE A 195 4.28 -7.88 5.86
C ILE A 195 3.02 -7.59 6.64
N ASN A 196 3.15 -7.42 7.95
CA ASN A 196 2.08 -6.92 8.79
C ASN A 196 2.49 -5.56 9.34
N ILE A 197 1.65 -4.56 9.15
CA ILE A 197 1.87 -3.19 9.64
C ILE A 197 0.73 -2.86 10.58
N SER A 198 1.02 -2.71 11.86
CA SER A 198 0.05 -2.27 12.86
C SER A 198 0.41 -0.86 13.32
N ASN A 199 -0.50 0.06 13.12
CA ASN A 199 -0.25 1.47 13.34
C ASN A 199 -1.26 2.06 14.33
N LYS A 200 -0.75 2.85 15.27
CA LYS A 200 -1.54 3.64 16.21
C LYS A 200 -1.09 5.09 16.14
N PHE A 201 -1.99 5.98 15.81
CA PHE A 201 -1.68 7.39 15.74
C PHE A 201 -2.55 8.24 16.66
N ASN A 202 -1.91 9.27 17.22
CA ASN A 202 -2.54 10.28 18.06
C ASN A 202 -2.44 11.62 17.33
N LYS A 203 -3.52 12.39 17.32
CA LYS A 203 -3.48 13.76 16.80
C LYS A 203 -3.01 14.69 17.91
N GLU A 204 -1.77 15.15 17.87
CA GLU A 204 -1.26 16.08 18.90
C GLU A 204 -1.50 17.54 18.55
N ASN A 205 -1.38 17.94 17.28
CA ASN A 205 -1.54 19.32 16.84
C ASN A 205 -2.27 19.45 15.50
N GLN A 206 -2.65 20.68 15.13
CA GLN A 206 -3.31 20.91 13.83
C GLN A 206 -2.38 20.66 12.64
N ASN A 207 -1.05 20.75 12.81
CA ASN A 207 -0.07 20.73 11.73
C ASN A 207 0.61 19.38 11.52
N PHE A 208 0.62 18.48 12.52
CA PHE A 208 1.25 17.17 12.38
C PHE A 208 0.57 16.08 13.20
N ILE A 209 0.76 14.86 12.77
CA ILE A 209 0.31 13.64 13.44
C ILE A 209 1.55 12.87 13.86
N ILE A 210 1.61 12.46 15.12
CA ILE A 210 2.63 11.52 15.63
C ILE A 210 1.95 10.17 15.82
N GLY A 211 2.67 9.12 15.45
CA GLY A 211 2.19 7.77 15.64
C GLY A 211 3.32 6.78 15.88
N ASN A 212 2.90 5.60 16.31
CA ASN A 212 3.76 4.44 16.49
C ASN A 212 3.32 3.34 15.52
N THR A 213 4.28 2.75 14.86
CA THR A 213 4.05 1.65 13.93
C THR A 213 4.90 0.46 14.31
N ASN A 214 4.29 -0.72 14.34
CA ASN A 214 4.98 -1.99 14.38
C ASN A 214 4.89 -2.62 12.98
N ILE A 215 6.02 -2.96 12.39
CA ILE A 215 6.13 -3.66 11.11
C ILE A 215 6.75 -5.02 11.35
N GLU A 216 6.01 -6.07 11.07
CA GLU A 216 6.52 -7.44 11.01
C GLU A 216 6.96 -7.75 9.58
N LEU A 217 8.25 -7.95 9.37
CA LEU A 217 8.85 -8.24 8.08
C LEU A 217 9.88 -9.35 8.22
N LEU A 218 9.75 -10.44 7.45
CA LEU A 218 10.71 -11.55 7.45
C LEU A 218 11.04 -12.08 8.86
N LYS A 219 10.02 -12.20 9.72
CA LYS A 219 10.13 -12.59 11.15
C LYS A 219 10.87 -11.57 12.03
N ASN A 220 11.10 -10.36 11.54
CA ASN A 220 11.59 -9.25 12.34
C ASN A 220 10.47 -8.31 12.70
N ASN A 221 10.53 -7.76 13.92
CA ASN A 221 9.65 -6.70 14.38
C ASN A 221 10.40 -5.38 14.38
N LEU A 222 9.88 -4.42 13.64
CA LEU A 222 10.35 -3.06 13.55
C LEU A 222 9.36 -2.14 14.26
N ASP A 223 9.70 -1.64 15.43
CA ASP A 223 8.90 -0.63 16.10
C ASP A 223 9.51 0.74 15.81
N LEU A 224 8.73 1.60 15.22
CA LEU A 224 9.16 2.94 14.86
C LEU A 224 8.12 3.99 15.25
N ASN A 225 8.61 5.17 15.52
CA ASN A 225 7.83 6.37 15.66
C ASN A 225 7.83 7.10 14.32
N TYR A 226 6.76 7.77 13.98
CA TYR A 226 6.74 8.62 12.80
C TYR A 226 6.07 9.95 13.11
N LYS A 227 6.47 10.95 12.32
CA LYS A 227 5.85 12.25 12.28
C LYS A 227 5.35 12.51 10.86
N PHE A 228 4.05 12.68 10.74
CA PHE A 228 3.39 13.00 9.49
C PHE A 228 2.97 14.47 9.49
N ASN A 229 3.42 15.22 8.51
CA ASN A 229 2.97 16.56 8.20
C ASN A 229 2.22 16.59 6.85
N GLN A 230 1.85 17.76 6.37
CA GLN A 230 1.08 17.87 5.12
C GLN A 230 1.85 17.41 3.87
N SER A 231 3.17 17.43 3.90
CA SER A 231 4.04 17.18 2.75
C SER A 231 4.97 15.98 2.91
N SER A 232 5.14 15.45 4.13
CA SER A 232 6.09 14.35 4.35
C SER A 232 5.77 13.47 5.56
N ILE A 233 6.31 12.26 5.54
CA ILE A 233 6.34 11.32 6.65
C ILE A 233 7.81 11.11 7.03
N GLU A 234 8.17 11.45 8.26
CA GLU A 234 9.50 11.18 8.82
C GLU A 234 9.42 9.94 9.72
N LEU A 235 10.25 8.93 9.42
CA LEU A 235 10.37 7.71 10.21
C LEU A 235 11.54 7.86 11.18
N LEU A 236 11.25 7.73 12.47
CA LEU A 236 12.18 8.00 13.55
C LEU A 236 12.55 6.69 14.27
N ASP A 237 13.83 6.51 14.54
CA ASP A 237 14.29 5.39 15.36
C ASP A 237 13.92 5.61 16.84
N ASP A 238 13.46 4.57 17.48
CA ASP A 238 13.26 4.58 18.93
C ASP A 238 14.62 4.38 19.65
N LYS A 239 15.22 5.50 20.04
CA LYS A 239 16.53 5.51 20.71
C LYS A 239 16.56 4.75 22.05
N SER A 240 15.41 4.37 22.59
CA SER A 240 15.32 3.60 23.84
C SER A 240 15.65 2.11 23.66
N LYS A 241 15.71 1.61 22.41
CA LYS A 241 15.94 0.21 22.11
C LYS A 241 17.43 -0.12 21.95
N LYS A 242 17.75 -1.41 22.15
CA LYS A 242 19.14 -1.92 22.06
C LYS A 242 19.76 -1.68 20.69
N ILE A 243 21.07 -1.48 20.64
CA ILE A 243 21.87 -1.13 19.45
C ILE A 243 21.69 -2.12 18.28
N ASN A 244 21.41 -3.39 18.57
CA ASN A 244 21.37 -4.48 17.57
C ASN A 244 19.95 -4.93 17.20
N HIS A 245 18.96 -4.03 17.22
CA HIS A 245 17.62 -4.35 16.73
C HIS A 245 17.42 -3.94 15.26
N SER A 246 16.50 -4.60 14.60
CA SER A 246 16.08 -4.21 13.25
C SER A 246 15.35 -2.87 13.29
N LYS A 247 15.60 -1.99 12.32
CA LYS A 247 15.01 -0.65 12.27
C LYS A 247 14.80 -0.14 10.86
N LEU A 248 13.83 0.75 10.71
CA LEU A 248 13.56 1.48 9.49
C LEU A 248 13.58 2.97 9.82
N ILE A 249 14.41 3.71 9.12
CA ILE A 249 14.55 5.17 9.28
C ILE A 249 14.51 5.83 7.91
N GLY A 250 14.10 7.08 7.84
CA GLY A 250 14.11 7.84 6.61
C GLY A 250 12.94 8.78 6.48
N LYS A 251 12.70 9.21 5.25
CA LYS A 251 11.67 10.19 4.93
C LYS A 251 10.93 9.78 3.66
N ILE A 252 9.64 10.04 3.64
CA ILE A 252 8.78 9.94 2.46
C ILE A 252 8.21 11.34 2.21
N GLU A 253 8.52 11.92 1.08
CA GLU A 253 7.94 13.16 0.60
C GLU A 253 6.70 12.82 -0.24
N LEU A 254 5.63 13.58 -0.06
CA LEU A 254 4.36 13.28 -0.73
C LEU A 254 4.16 14.12 -1.99
N ASN A 255 4.87 15.26 -2.06
CA ASN A 255 4.75 16.16 -3.18
C ASN A 255 6.09 16.90 -3.45
N PRO A 256 6.83 16.60 -4.56
CA PRO A 256 6.63 15.40 -5.40
C PRO A 256 6.85 14.11 -4.60
N PHE A 257 6.25 13.00 -5.04
CA PHE A 257 6.42 11.74 -4.32
C PHE A 257 7.85 11.22 -4.47
N PHE A 258 8.53 11.13 -3.33
CA PHE A 258 9.91 10.64 -3.24
C PHE A 258 10.10 9.95 -1.88
N PHE A 259 10.83 8.86 -1.84
CA PHE A 259 11.21 8.24 -0.57
C PHE A 259 12.73 8.00 -0.48
N ASP A 260 13.28 8.19 0.72
CA ASP A 260 14.65 7.83 1.09
C ASP A 260 14.61 7.05 2.40
N LEU A 261 14.75 5.73 2.27
CA LEU A 261 14.54 4.78 3.35
C LEU A 261 15.79 3.92 3.60
N ASN A 262 16.13 3.72 4.86
CA ASN A 262 17.19 2.82 5.28
C ASN A 262 16.62 1.75 6.23
N LEU A 263 16.56 0.52 5.74
CA LEU A 263 16.10 -0.67 6.45
C LEU A 263 17.31 -1.45 6.96
N ILE A 264 17.44 -1.58 8.26
CA ILE A 264 18.48 -2.37 8.90
C ILE A 264 17.82 -3.62 9.48
N LEU A 265 18.28 -4.79 9.05
CA LEU A 265 17.78 -6.09 9.51
C LEU A 265 18.89 -6.86 10.22
N SER A 266 18.56 -7.48 11.35
CA SER A 266 19.50 -8.30 12.12
C SER A 266 19.02 -9.75 12.21
N GLY A 267 19.95 -10.70 12.09
CA GLY A 267 19.63 -12.13 12.26
C GLY A 267 18.86 -12.79 11.12
N VAL A 268 18.78 -12.16 9.95
CA VAL A 268 18.13 -12.70 8.76
C VAL A 268 19.16 -13.37 7.84
N SER A 269 18.76 -14.43 7.13
CA SER A 269 19.64 -15.04 6.13
C SER A 269 19.65 -14.20 4.84
N ILE A 270 20.81 -14.13 4.18
CA ILE A 270 20.96 -13.45 2.89
C ILE A 270 19.96 -14.00 1.87
N GLN A 271 19.86 -15.32 1.77
CA GLN A 271 18.99 -16.00 0.84
C GLN A 271 17.51 -15.62 1.03
N THR A 272 17.03 -15.56 2.29
CA THR A 272 15.68 -15.12 2.58
C THR A 272 15.41 -13.70 2.08
N VAL A 273 16.38 -12.80 2.23
CA VAL A 273 16.21 -11.41 1.77
C VAL A 273 16.26 -11.34 0.26
N LEU A 274 17.26 -11.97 -0.38
CA LEU A 274 17.41 -11.95 -1.83
C LEU A 274 16.16 -12.53 -2.52
N ASN A 275 15.71 -13.73 -2.13
CA ASN A 275 14.56 -14.37 -2.75
C ASN A 275 13.27 -13.55 -2.58
N ASN A 276 13.00 -13.04 -1.38
CA ASN A 276 11.79 -12.24 -1.17
C ASN A 276 11.86 -10.88 -1.86
N LEU A 277 13.01 -10.22 -1.82
CA LEU A 277 13.19 -8.89 -2.40
C LEU A 277 13.09 -8.94 -3.92
N PHE A 278 13.89 -9.79 -4.56
CA PHE A 278 14.00 -9.81 -6.02
C PHE A 278 12.74 -10.37 -6.70
N LEU A 279 12.09 -11.38 -6.13
CA LEU A 279 10.80 -11.86 -6.61
C LEU A 279 9.74 -10.74 -6.59
N ASN A 280 9.71 -9.96 -5.52
CA ASN A 280 8.75 -8.87 -5.42
C ASN A 280 9.10 -7.71 -6.35
N LEU A 281 10.36 -7.32 -6.48
CA LEU A 281 10.80 -6.30 -7.44
C LEU A 281 10.47 -6.69 -8.88
N TYR A 282 10.72 -7.95 -9.24
CA TYR A 282 10.40 -8.46 -10.57
C TYR A 282 8.90 -8.42 -10.87
N ASN A 283 8.08 -8.91 -9.93
CA ASN A 283 6.63 -8.92 -10.08
C ASN A 283 6.08 -7.48 -10.14
N THR A 284 6.64 -6.56 -9.37
CA THR A 284 6.27 -5.15 -9.38
C THR A 284 6.59 -4.52 -10.72
N ASN A 285 7.78 -4.76 -11.27
CA ASN A 285 8.20 -4.20 -12.55
C ASN A 285 7.34 -4.67 -13.75
N LYS A 286 6.78 -5.90 -13.67
CA LYS A 286 5.86 -6.43 -14.70
C LYS A 286 4.44 -5.85 -14.63
N THR A 287 4.00 -5.38 -13.45
CA THR A 287 2.58 -5.10 -13.19
C THR A 287 2.24 -3.63 -13.02
N VAL A 288 3.24 -2.76 -12.92
CA VAL A 288 3.03 -1.35 -12.55
C VAL A 288 3.98 -0.44 -13.32
N ASP A 289 3.43 0.61 -13.92
CA ASP A 289 4.21 1.76 -14.34
C ASP A 289 4.71 2.45 -13.05
N LEU A 290 6.02 2.34 -12.78
CA LEU A 290 6.62 2.86 -11.56
C LEU A 290 6.96 4.35 -11.72
N ASN A 291 5.96 5.20 -11.84
CA ASN A 291 6.11 6.66 -11.97
C ASN A 291 6.45 7.31 -10.61
N PHE A 292 7.36 6.72 -9.86
CA PHE A 292 7.85 7.31 -8.62
C PHE A 292 9.36 7.17 -8.49
N ASN A 293 9.95 8.11 -7.76
CA ASN A 293 11.37 8.15 -7.48
C ASN A 293 11.63 7.86 -6.00
N GLY A 294 12.76 7.22 -5.71
CA GLY A 294 13.15 6.95 -4.33
C GLY A 294 14.37 6.07 -4.18
N ASN A 295 14.86 6.02 -2.95
CA ASN A 295 16.00 5.21 -2.56
C ASN A 295 15.60 4.29 -1.40
N LEU A 296 15.91 3.01 -1.53
CA LEU A 296 15.77 2.04 -0.46
C LEU A 296 17.12 1.35 -0.22
N LYS A 297 17.73 1.66 0.91
CA LYS A 297 18.96 0.99 1.36
C LYS A 297 18.59 -0.11 2.36
N ILE A 298 19.00 -1.34 2.09
CA ILE A 298 18.82 -2.49 2.98
C ILE A 298 20.17 -2.93 3.50
N ASN A 299 20.35 -2.88 4.82
CA ASN A 299 21.55 -3.34 5.50
C ASN A 299 21.21 -4.59 6.32
N LEU A 300 21.87 -5.70 6.01
CA LEU A 300 21.84 -6.89 6.86
C LEU A 300 23.06 -6.90 7.75
N ASN A 301 22.82 -6.75 9.04
CA ASN A 301 23.84 -6.86 10.07
C ASN A 301 23.71 -8.21 10.79
N GLU A 302 24.80 -8.69 11.41
CA GLU A 302 24.81 -9.92 12.20
C GLU A 302 24.26 -11.14 11.45
N ILE A 303 24.69 -11.29 10.19
CA ILE A 303 24.32 -12.42 9.37
C ILE A 303 24.75 -13.71 10.06
N LYS A 304 23.82 -14.64 10.32
CA LYS A 304 24.11 -15.96 10.89
C LYS A 304 24.82 -16.85 9.87
N ASN A 305 26.03 -16.42 9.46
CA ASN A 305 26.84 -17.12 8.49
C ASN A 305 28.32 -17.06 8.89
N ARG A 306 29.06 -18.13 8.59
CA ARG A 306 30.50 -18.19 8.90
C ARG A 306 31.37 -17.36 7.96
N LEU A 307 30.89 -17.10 6.76
CA LEU A 307 31.62 -16.42 5.69
C LEU A 307 31.23 -14.93 5.61
N PHE A 308 29.96 -14.60 5.70
CA PHE A 308 29.45 -13.24 5.48
C PHE A 308 29.43 -12.43 6.78
N GLU A 309 29.78 -11.15 6.68
CA GLU A 309 29.72 -10.20 7.77
C GLU A 309 28.55 -9.23 7.63
N ASN A 310 28.39 -8.67 6.43
CA ASN A 310 27.39 -7.66 6.13
C ASN A 310 26.94 -7.79 4.66
N LEU A 311 25.68 -7.43 4.37
CA LEU A 311 25.14 -7.24 3.04
C LEU A 311 24.49 -5.86 2.98
N ILE A 312 24.84 -5.07 1.97
CA ILE A 312 24.21 -3.79 1.66
C ILE A 312 23.59 -3.92 0.27
N ILE A 313 22.29 -3.65 0.18
CA ILE A 313 21.56 -3.56 -1.09
C ILE A 313 21.02 -2.14 -1.21
N ASN A 314 21.43 -1.44 -2.24
CA ASN A 314 20.90 -0.13 -2.59
C ASN A 314 19.96 -0.27 -3.79
N ILE A 315 18.70 0.12 -3.62
CA ILE A 315 17.68 0.08 -4.66
C ILE A 315 17.30 1.51 -4.96
N ASN A 316 17.58 1.96 -6.17
CA ASN A 316 17.20 3.29 -6.63
C ASN A 316 16.10 3.15 -7.66
N PHE A 317 15.00 3.83 -7.42
CA PHE A 317 13.89 3.97 -8.34
C PHE A 317 14.00 5.34 -9.00
N LEU A 318 14.19 5.39 -10.30
CA LEU A 318 14.34 6.62 -11.05
C LEU A 318 13.75 6.45 -12.45
N ASP A 319 12.75 7.27 -12.79
CA ASP A 319 12.15 7.32 -14.13
C ASP A 319 11.80 5.92 -14.66
N GLU A 320 10.96 5.20 -13.91
CA GLU A 320 10.49 3.83 -14.21
C GLU A 320 11.58 2.75 -14.22
N LYS A 321 12.82 3.09 -13.85
CA LYS A 321 13.92 2.13 -13.81
C LYS A 321 14.32 1.79 -12.38
N ILE A 322 14.63 0.53 -12.18
CA ILE A 322 15.18 0.04 -10.91
C ILE A 322 16.68 -0.21 -11.11
N SER A 323 17.49 0.45 -10.30
CA SER A 323 18.94 0.23 -10.25
C SER A 323 19.33 -0.35 -8.87
N LEU A 324 20.25 -1.30 -8.87
CA LEU A 324 20.81 -1.93 -7.68
C LEU A 324 22.31 -1.59 -7.50
N ASN A 325 22.77 -0.53 -8.14
CA ASN A 325 24.18 -0.11 -8.10
C ASN A 325 24.63 0.17 -6.67
N ASP A 326 25.96 0.06 -6.44
CA ASP A 326 26.60 0.24 -5.13
C ASP A 326 26.18 -0.78 -4.06
N SER A 327 25.52 -1.86 -4.46
CA SER A 327 25.24 -2.99 -3.57
C SER A 327 26.53 -3.79 -3.31
N SER A 328 26.68 -4.34 -2.10
CA SER A 328 27.92 -5.04 -1.74
C SER A 328 27.73 -6.07 -0.64
N ILE A 329 28.60 -7.09 -0.65
CA ILE A 329 28.72 -8.11 0.41
C ILE A 329 30.11 -8.03 1.00
N LYS A 330 30.20 -7.93 2.32
CA LYS A 330 31.46 -8.04 3.05
C LYS A 330 31.66 -9.45 3.56
N LEU A 331 32.81 -10.04 3.25
CA LEU A 331 33.26 -11.34 3.76
C LEU A 331 34.20 -11.14 4.96
N LYS A 332 33.96 -11.93 6.01
CA LYS A 332 34.76 -11.84 7.26
C LYS A 332 36.26 -12.02 6.99
N LYS A 333 37.03 -10.97 7.26
CA LYS A 333 38.48 -10.90 7.07
C LYS A 333 38.99 -11.04 5.64
N ILE A 334 38.19 -11.54 4.69
CA ILE A 334 38.61 -11.87 3.32
C ILE A 334 38.63 -10.63 2.44
N GLY A 335 37.51 -9.86 2.42
CA GLY A 335 37.40 -8.73 1.51
C GLY A 335 35.94 -8.30 1.26
N LYS A 336 35.76 -7.60 0.15
CA LYS A 336 34.44 -7.01 -0.23
C LYS A 336 34.10 -7.31 -1.65
N ILE A 337 32.90 -7.82 -1.89
CA ILE A 337 32.28 -8.03 -3.20
C ILE A 337 31.40 -6.82 -3.48
N ASN A 338 31.61 -6.14 -4.60
CA ASN A 338 30.79 -5.04 -5.08
C ASN A 338 30.05 -5.48 -6.34
N PHE A 339 28.78 -5.15 -6.43
CA PHE A 339 27.93 -5.43 -7.58
C PHE A 339 27.84 -4.20 -8.47
N SER A 340 28.01 -4.37 -9.75
CA SER A 340 27.83 -3.33 -10.76
C SER A 340 26.94 -3.83 -11.89
N ASP A 341 26.13 -2.90 -12.45
CA ASP A 341 25.20 -3.15 -13.55
C ASP A 341 24.26 -4.35 -13.31
N PRO A 342 23.71 -4.53 -12.08
CA PRO A 342 22.81 -5.65 -11.84
C PRO A 342 21.52 -5.47 -12.63
N SER A 343 21.11 -6.54 -13.30
CA SER A 343 19.85 -6.61 -14.07
C SER A 343 19.01 -7.80 -13.64
N ILE A 344 17.70 -7.64 -13.70
CA ILE A 344 16.73 -8.70 -13.40
C ILE A 344 15.91 -8.90 -14.66
N TYR A 345 15.90 -10.13 -15.19
CA TYR A 345 15.15 -10.47 -16.39
C TYR A 345 14.60 -11.89 -16.34
N GLU A 346 13.64 -12.21 -17.20
CA GLU A 346 13.11 -13.55 -17.36
C GLU A 346 13.77 -14.27 -18.52
N LYS A 347 14.24 -15.49 -18.27
CA LYS A 347 14.82 -16.39 -19.28
C LYS A 347 14.22 -17.78 -19.07
N ASN A 348 13.54 -18.31 -20.07
CA ASN A 348 12.90 -19.63 -20.01
C ASN A 348 11.94 -19.80 -18.80
N GLN A 349 11.09 -18.80 -18.53
CA GLN A 349 10.16 -18.76 -17.41
C GLN A 349 10.83 -18.73 -16.02
N LYS A 350 12.14 -18.48 -15.95
CA LYS A 350 12.92 -18.36 -14.71
C LYS A 350 13.40 -16.92 -14.52
N ILE A 351 13.44 -16.47 -13.28
CA ILE A 351 13.92 -15.14 -12.95
C ILE A 351 15.41 -15.19 -12.71
N ILE A 352 16.14 -14.48 -13.56
CA ILE A 352 17.60 -14.40 -13.54
C ILE A 352 18.03 -13.02 -13.04
N ILE A 353 18.98 -13.00 -12.11
CA ILE A 353 19.74 -11.80 -11.75
C ILE A 353 21.12 -11.94 -12.38
N ASN A 354 21.49 -10.99 -13.22
CA ASN A 354 22.84 -10.86 -13.75
C ASN A 354 23.54 -9.66 -13.10
N SER A 355 24.80 -9.79 -12.79
CA SER A 355 25.62 -8.68 -12.31
C SER A 355 27.10 -8.89 -12.60
N LYS A 356 27.77 -7.80 -12.95
CA LYS A 356 29.24 -7.77 -12.94
C LYS A 356 29.71 -7.60 -11.50
N ILE A 357 30.64 -8.43 -11.11
CA ILE A 357 31.15 -8.48 -9.75
C ILE A 357 32.61 -8.08 -9.74
N LYS A 358 32.93 -7.18 -8.83
CA LYS A 358 34.31 -6.85 -8.46
C LYS A 358 34.55 -7.33 -7.03
N PHE A 359 35.48 -8.27 -6.86
CA PHE A 359 35.89 -8.76 -5.57
C PHE A 359 37.25 -8.14 -5.18
N ASP A 360 37.25 -7.25 -4.20
CA ASP A 360 38.45 -6.67 -3.60
C ASP A 360 38.88 -7.55 -2.42
N ILE A 361 40.06 -8.22 -2.53
CA ILE A 361 40.57 -9.17 -1.55
C ILE A 361 41.53 -8.44 -0.64
N VAL A 362 41.32 -8.52 0.67
CA VAL A 362 42.16 -7.90 1.71
C VAL A 362 43.10 -8.91 2.35
N ASP A 363 42.62 -10.14 2.59
CA ASP A 363 43.37 -11.23 3.19
C ASP A 363 43.25 -12.49 2.33
N GLN A 364 44.30 -12.75 1.54
CA GLN A 364 44.37 -13.88 0.64
C GLN A 364 44.55 -15.21 1.39
N GLU A 365 45.29 -15.23 2.47
CA GLU A 365 45.49 -16.46 3.25
C GLU A 365 44.17 -16.91 3.87
N GLU A 366 43.36 -15.96 4.37
CA GLU A 366 42.06 -16.25 4.90
C GLU A 366 41.10 -16.76 3.77
N LEU A 367 41.19 -16.17 2.58
CA LEU A 367 40.47 -16.63 1.38
C LEU A 367 40.81 -18.09 1.10
N TYR A 368 42.08 -18.42 0.94
CA TYR A 368 42.53 -19.78 0.64
C TYR A 368 42.12 -20.79 1.71
N ARG A 369 42.23 -20.39 2.98
CA ARG A 369 41.79 -21.21 4.09
C ARG A 369 40.27 -21.48 4.10
N LYS A 370 39.48 -20.49 3.87
CA LYS A 370 38.03 -20.60 3.91
C LYS A 370 37.46 -21.39 2.74
N PHE A 371 38.03 -21.22 1.55
CA PHE A 371 37.63 -21.93 0.34
C PHE A 371 38.43 -23.23 0.08
N LEU A 372 39.27 -23.64 1.05
CA LEU A 372 40.05 -24.88 0.99
C LEU A 372 40.93 -24.98 -0.26
N ILE A 373 41.51 -23.87 -0.72
CA ILE A 373 42.34 -23.83 -1.93
C ILE A 373 43.72 -24.46 -1.64
N PRO A 374 44.08 -25.52 -2.35
CA PRO A 374 45.38 -26.19 -2.18
C PRO A 374 46.53 -25.23 -2.47
N ARG A 375 47.69 -25.42 -1.75
CA ARG A 375 48.86 -24.53 -1.86
C ARG A 375 49.37 -24.39 -3.28
N GLN A 376 49.35 -25.45 -4.05
CA GLN A 376 49.77 -25.47 -5.45
C GLN A 376 48.95 -24.64 -6.41
N ASN A 377 47.70 -24.30 -6.02
CA ASN A 377 46.72 -23.54 -6.82
C ASN A 377 46.59 -22.09 -6.31
N ARG A 378 47.42 -21.68 -5.34
CA ARG A 378 47.38 -20.33 -4.80
C ARG A 378 48.16 -19.39 -5.72
N VAL A 379 47.50 -18.34 -6.15
CA VAL A 379 48.10 -17.27 -6.95
C VAL A 379 47.88 -15.94 -6.24
N ASP A 380 48.70 -14.95 -6.47
CA ASP A 380 48.53 -13.63 -5.87
C ASP A 380 47.28 -12.94 -6.44
N LEU A 381 46.25 -12.76 -5.62
CA LEU A 381 44.95 -12.24 -6.00
C LEU A 381 44.55 -11.04 -5.13
N ASN A 382 44.66 -9.85 -5.70
CA ASN A 382 44.21 -8.63 -5.00
C ASN A 382 42.79 -8.21 -5.44
N LYS A 383 42.47 -8.46 -6.70
CA LYS A 383 41.16 -8.14 -7.29
C LYS A 383 40.77 -9.19 -8.30
N VAL A 384 39.48 -9.56 -8.27
CA VAL A 384 38.90 -10.49 -9.25
C VAL A 384 37.64 -9.85 -9.86
N TYR A 385 37.49 -9.99 -11.16
CA TYR A 385 36.31 -9.52 -11.90
C TYR A 385 35.65 -10.72 -12.56
N PHE A 386 34.35 -10.87 -12.38
CA PHE A 386 33.55 -11.93 -13.00
C PHE A 386 32.09 -11.49 -13.16
N GLU A 387 31.38 -12.20 -14.00
CA GLU A 387 29.96 -11.99 -14.19
C GLU A 387 29.21 -13.18 -13.59
N VAL A 388 28.10 -12.92 -12.92
CA VAL A 388 27.30 -13.95 -12.25
C VAL A 388 25.86 -13.88 -12.75
N GLU A 389 25.35 -15.01 -13.21
CA GLU A 389 23.92 -15.23 -13.38
C GLU A 389 23.40 -16.06 -12.19
N TYR A 390 22.46 -15.51 -11.43
CA TYR A 390 21.78 -16.21 -10.33
C TYR A 390 20.34 -16.48 -10.70
N ASN A 391 19.95 -17.75 -10.67
CA ASN A 391 18.58 -18.18 -10.86
C ASN A 391 17.86 -18.22 -9.53
N ILE A 392 16.84 -17.37 -9.35
CA ILE A 392 16.09 -17.26 -8.08
C ILE A 392 15.26 -18.51 -7.85
N ASP A 393 14.66 -19.08 -8.89
CA ASP A 393 13.70 -20.18 -8.77
C ASP A 393 14.40 -21.50 -8.41
N ASP A 394 15.57 -21.75 -8.97
CA ASP A 394 16.34 -22.98 -8.75
C ASP A 394 17.36 -22.83 -7.62
N GLU A 395 17.54 -21.61 -7.09
CA GLU A 395 18.61 -21.28 -6.13
C GLU A 395 20.02 -21.62 -6.62
N ASN A 396 20.20 -21.69 -7.95
CA ASN A 396 21.46 -22.01 -8.61
C ASN A 396 22.13 -20.75 -9.15
N TYR A 397 23.46 -20.75 -9.14
CA TYR A 397 24.27 -19.68 -9.74
C TYR A 397 25.21 -20.26 -10.79
N PHE A 398 25.43 -19.48 -11.83
CA PHE A 398 26.38 -19.75 -12.90
C PHE A 398 27.43 -18.63 -12.87
N LEU A 399 28.68 -18.99 -12.99
CA LEU A 399 29.85 -18.12 -13.03
C LEU A 399 30.37 -18.03 -14.44
#